data_6e5eb847cc4bf557465970ffcf0326ea
#
_entry.id   6e5eb847cc4bf557465970ffcf0326ea
#
_cell.length_a   1.000
_cell.length_b   1.000
_cell.length_c   1.000
_cell.angle_alpha   90.00
_cell.angle_beta   90.00
_cell.angle_gamma   90.00
#
_symmetry.space_group_name_H-M   'P 1'
#
loop_
_entity.id
_entity.type
_entity.pdbx_description
1 polymer ?
#
loop_
_entity_poly.entity_id
_entity_poly.type
_entity_poly.pdbx_seq_one_letter_code
_entity_poly.pdbx_strand_id
1 'polypeptide(L)'
;IPSVPGKESFEQARRGKFTTVSTKYGLMSCRNGVAEIGGGGKSGEASLRMFGGQDAELKLDLKDTPSREVRLSAWAERWTGQAPFEFSIVAIGPNGEKKIYDGKDIRTGGFHTRIEASVPSGTRSLVFRLTSPENKGMKLDDLFLVPCIPMKVNPQVEMASSAYPVMVRIPCSPVLSLNVRTDGCLNPQFLTAVNLDFTGTTKLSDIESVAVIRGEEAPIIHHGEEPFPKDSSQVFGTVKLAGSARPQISVKGKMELEPGDNYLWACVTMKEGATLDGRVVVRPASVVAGNKLVKVANAAPVAQRIGVAVVRHGDFKSKFYRIPGLARSRKGTLLAVYDIRYNHSGDLPANIDVGVSRSTDGGRTWSD
;
A
#
# COMPACT_ATOMS: atom_id res chain seq x y z
N ILE A 1 15.12 -4.17 21.87
CA ILE A 1 13.91 -3.35 22.03
C ILE A 1 12.90 -3.96 21.08
N PRO A 2 11.71 -4.42 21.53
CA PRO A 2 10.72 -4.95 20.61
C PRO A 2 10.37 -3.86 19.58
N SER A 3 10.36 -4.22 18.29
CA SER A 3 9.96 -3.32 17.22
C SER A 3 8.52 -2.87 17.46
N VAL A 4 8.24 -1.59 17.23
CA VAL A 4 6.86 -1.08 17.28
C VAL A 4 6.05 -1.84 16.22
N PRO A 5 4.89 -2.42 16.55
CA PRO A 5 4.02 -3.02 15.55
C PRO A 5 3.69 -1.97 14.47
N GLY A 6 3.60 -2.40 13.23
CA GLY A 6 3.16 -1.51 12.15
C GLY A 6 1.70 -1.10 12.30
N LYS A 7 1.20 -0.31 11.35
CA LYS A 7 -0.21 0.10 11.30
C LYS A 7 -1.15 -1.11 11.32
N GLU A 8 -2.25 -1.00 12.05
CA GLU A 8 -3.36 -1.93 11.97
C GLU A 8 -4.35 -1.45 10.90
N SER A 9 -4.32 -2.09 9.76
CA SER A 9 -5.19 -1.81 8.61
C SER A 9 -6.32 -2.84 8.44
N PHE A 10 -6.45 -3.76 9.40
CA PHE A 10 -7.50 -4.77 9.45
C PHE A 10 -7.54 -5.77 8.28
N GLU A 11 -6.55 -5.76 7.40
CA GLU A 11 -6.49 -6.63 6.21
C GLU A 11 -6.43 -8.13 6.56
N GLN A 12 -5.84 -8.48 7.71
CA GLN A 12 -5.72 -9.86 8.18
C GLN A 12 -6.94 -10.31 9.01
N ALA A 13 -7.86 -9.41 9.32
CA ALA A 13 -9.03 -9.72 10.11
C ALA A 13 -10.15 -10.32 9.24
N ARG A 14 -10.90 -11.26 9.83
CA ARG A 14 -12.06 -11.84 9.15
C ARG A 14 -13.14 -10.77 8.92
N ARG A 15 -13.62 -10.66 7.70
CA ARG A 15 -14.72 -9.75 7.33
C ARG A 15 -16.02 -10.12 8.04
N GLY A 16 -16.81 -9.12 8.36
CA GLY A 16 -18.13 -9.25 8.97
C GLY A 16 -18.20 -8.70 10.40
N LYS A 17 -19.38 -8.82 10.99
CA LYS A 17 -19.65 -8.41 12.39
C LYS A 17 -18.86 -9.28 13.35
N PHE A 18 -18.39 -8.68 14.42
CA PHE A 18 -17.65 -9.38 15.47
C PHE A 18 -18.06 -8.91 16.87
N THR A 19 -17.79 -9.72 17.86
CA THR A 19 -17.79 -9.35 19.28
C THR A 19 -16.37 -9.23 19.82
N THR A 20 -15.43 -9.94 19.17
CA THR A 20 -13.99 -9.85 19.43
C THR A 20 -13.22 -9.96 18.14
N VAL A 21 -12.13 -9.21 18.02
CA VAL A 21 -11.16 -9.30 16.92
C VAL A 21 -9.75 -9.02 17.43
N SER A 22 -8.80 -9.86 17.04
CA SER A 22 -7.38 -9.66 17.37
C SER A 22 -6.77 -8.63 16.44
N THR A 23 -5.98 -7.72 16.99
CA THR A 23 -5.26 -6.67 16.27
C THR A 23 -3.77 -6.73 16.60
N LYS A 24 -2.97 -5.98 15.86
CA LYS A 24 -1.53 -5.82 16.16
C LYS A 24 -1.27 -5.27 17.57
N TYR A 25 -2.22 -4.52 18.13
CA TYR A 25 -2.08 -3.85 19.43
C TYR A 25 -2.79 -4.54 20.58
N GLY A 26 -3.63 -5.52 20.32
CA GLY A 26 -4.35 -6.25 21.34
C GLY A 26 -5.70 -6.76 20.87
N LEU A 27 -6.58 -7.06 21.82
CA LEU A 27 -7.90 -7.59 21.54
C LEU A 27 -8.94 -6.47 21.54
N MET A 28 -9.63 -6.28 20.41
CA MET A 28 -10.83 -5.46 20.37
C MET A 28 -12.06 -6.26 20.74
N SER A 29 -12.95 -5.68 21.54
CA SER A 29 -14.21 -6.29 21.96
C SER A 29 -15.35 -5.28 21.99
N CYS A 30 -16.56 -5.74 21.63
CA CYS A 30 -17.78 -4.94 21.67
C CYS A 30 -19.02 -5.81 21.80
N ARG A 31 -20.17 -5.20 22.06
CA ARG A 31 -21.47 -5.88 21.94
C ARG A 31 -21.73 -6.23 20.47
N ASN A 32 -22.50 -7.31 20.25
CA ASN A 32 -22.92 -7.70 18.91
C ASN A 32 -23.64 -6.54 18.19
N GLY A 33 -23.27 -6.29 16.95
CA GLY A 33 -23.84 -5.24 16.11
C GLY A 33 -23.20 -3.86 16.25
N VAL A 34 -22.26 -3.66 17.20
CA VAL A 34 -21.56 -2.37 17.36
C VAL A 34 -20.48 -2.17 16.32
N ALA A 35 -19.78 -3.22 15.92
CA ALA A 35 -18.68 -3.12 14.96
C ALA A 35 -18.62 -4.30 13.97
N GLU A 36 -17.99 -4.03 12.85
CA GLU A 36 -17.63 -5.03 11.83
C GLU A 36 -16.30 -4.68 11.15
N ILE A 37 -15.66 -5.68 10.55
CA ILE A 37 -14.62 -5.46 9.56
C ILE A 37 -15.28 -5.44 8.18
N GLY A 38 -15.30 -4.28 7.57
CA GLY A 38 -15.97 -4.04 6.29
C GLY A 38 -15.00 -3.63 5.18
N GLY A 39 -15.54 -3.37 4.00
CA GLY A 39 -14.76 -2.91 2.84
C GLY A 39 -14.53 -1.39 2.83
N GLY A 40 -13.64 -0.93 1.94
CA GLY A 40 -13.35 0.49 1.72
C GLY A 40 -12.44 1.05 2.81
N GLY A 41 -11.21 0.56 2.87
CA GLY A 41 -10.14 1.06 3.74
C GLY A 41 -9.49 2.34 3.23
N LYS A 42 -8.72 2.98 4.07
CA LYS A 42 -7.78 4.06 3.72
C LYS A 42 -6.55 3.45 3.07
N SER A 43 -6.00 2.40 3.68
CA SER A 43 -4.96 1.53 3.15
C SER A 43 -5.57 0.16 2.85
N GLY A 44 -5.34 -0.36 1.65
CA GLY A 44 -5.90 -1.64 1.25
C GLY A 44 -7.42 -1.64 1.10
N GLU A 45 -8.05 -2.78 1.40
CA GLU A 45 -9.49 -3.01 1.15
C GLU A 45 -10.33 -3.08 2.44
N ALA A 46 -9.70 -3.21 3.63
CA ALA A 46 -10.40 -3.36 4.90
C ALA A 46 -10.51 -2.06 5.67
N SER A 47 -11.54 -1.96 6.50
CA SER A 47 -11.65 -0.94 7.55
C SER A 47 -12.48 -1.45 8.71
N LEU A 48 -12.20 -0.93 9.90
CA LEU A 48 -13.06 -1.09 11.05
C LEU A 48 -14.25 -0.14 10.92
N ARG A 49 -15.47 -0.69 10.99
CA ARG A 49 -16.72 0.08 10.99
C ARG A 49 -17.35 0.03 12.35
N MET A 50 -17.74 1.20 12.87
CA MET A 50 -18.56 1.33 14.08
C MET A 50 -19.93 1.84 13.70
N PHE A 51 -20.97 1.19 14.23
CA PHE A 51 -22.37 1.55 14.02
C PHE A 51 -22.90 2.35 15.20
N GLY A 52 -23.70 3.34 14.88
CA GLY A 52 -24.41 4.13 15.87
C GLY A 52 -25.57 3.36 16.50
N GLY A 53 -26.24 4.02 17.40
CA GLY A 53 -27.29 3.50 18.27
C GLY A 53 -26.97 3.83 19.72
N GLN A 54 -27.73 3.30 20.66
CA GLN A 54 -27.47 3.51 22.07
C GLN A 54 -26.17 2.82 22.51
N ASP A 55 -25.30 3.56 23.18
CA ASP A 55 -24.09 3.06 23.86
C ASP A 55 -23.17 2.22 22.94
N ALA A 56 -22.88 2.73 21.74
CA ALA A 56 -21.91 2.10 20.87
C ALA A 56 -20.50 2.29 21.43
N GLU A 57 -19.96 1.21 22.01
CA GLU A 57 -18.64 1.18 22.64
C GLU A 57 -17.83 0.03 22.08
N LEU A 58 -16.60 0.32 21.67
CA LEU A 58 -15.60 -0.65 21.23
C LEU A 58 -14.37 -0.49 22.13
N LYS A 59 -13.95 -1.56 22.78
CA LYS A 59 -12.81 -1.57 23.67
C LYS A 59 -11.64 -2.29 23.03
N LEU A 60 -10.46 -1.67 23.05
CA LEU A 60 -9.17 -2.29 22.72
C LEU A 60 -8.38 -2.53 24.00
N ASP A 61 -8.28 -3.78 24.42
CA ASP A 61 -7.38 -4.19 25.50
C ASP A 61 -5.98 -4.34 24.92
N LEU A 62 -5.05 -3.49 25.38
CA LEU A 62 -3.68 -3.45 24.86
C LEU A 62 -2.90 -4.68 25.34
N LYS A 63 -2.24 -5.38 24.43
CA LYS A 63 -1.35 -6.50 24.79
C LYS A 63 -0.10 -6.06 25.55
N ASP A 64 0.35 -4.82 25.28
CA ASP A 64 1.51 -4.21 25.93
C ASP A 64 1.09 -2.88 26.56
N THR A 65 1.17 -2.78 27.89
CA THR A 65 0.93 -1.54 28.60
C THR A 65 2.09 -0.58 28.36
N PRO A 66 1.85 0.63 27.78
CA PRO A 66 2.93 1.56 27.49
C PRO A 66 3.59 2.04 28.79
N SER A 67 4.91 1.90 28.87
CA SER A 67 5.72 2.39 29.99
C SER A 67 6.00 3.89 29.95
N ARG A 68 5.64 4.56 28.85
CA ARG A 68 5.74 5.98 28.59
C ARG A 68 4.56 6.44 27.75
N GLU A 69 4.41 7.76 27.60
CA GLU A 69 3.41 8.31 26.67
C GLU A 69 3.65 7.80 25.24
N VAL A 70 2.56 7.42 24.56
CA VAL A 70 2.57 7.04 23.16
C VAL A 70 1.56 7.90 22.39
N ARG A 71 1.81 8.10 21.11
CA ARG A 71 0.88 8.76 20.19
C ARG A 71 0.01 7.70 19.53
N LEU A 72 -1.30 7.86 19.65
CA LEU A 72 -2.27 7.16 18.84
C LEU A 72 -2.53 8.00 17.58
N SER A 73 -2.51 7.37 16.41
CA SER A 73 -3.05 7.93 15.18
C SER A 73 -3.97 6.93 14.49
N ALA A 74 -4.96 7.43 13.76
CA ALA A 74 -5.83 6.62 12.90
C ALA A 74 -6.46 7.53 11.84
N TRP A 75 -6.90 6.96 10.72
CA TRP A 75 -7.76 7.65 9.77
C TRP A 75 -9.22 7.36 10.07
N ALA A 76 -10.06 8.39 9.91
CA ALA A 76 -11.48 8.31 10.20
C ALA A 76 -12.34 8.96 9.13
N GLU A 77 -13.54 8.41 8.90
CA GLU A 77 -14.60 9.02 8.11
C GLU A 77 -15.97 8.73 8.69
N ARG A 78 -16.92 9.64 8.51
CA ARG A 78 -18.34 9.42 8.83
C ARG A 78 -19.06 8.94 7.58
N TRP A 79 -20.15 8.15 7.76
CA TRP A 79 -21.03 7.78 6.64
C TRP A 79 -22.02 8.88 6.26
N THR A 80 -22.34 9.79 7.19
CA THR A 80 -23.36 10.81 6.97
C THR A 80 -23.04 12.07 7.79
N GLY A 81 -23.47 13.22 7.29
CA GLY A 81 -23.44 14.49 8.04
C GLY A 81 -24.61 14.65 9.04
N GLN A 82 -25.56 13.69 9.12
CA GLN A 82 -26.70 13.78 10.01
C GLN A 82 -26.30 13.77 11.49
N ALA A 83 -27.02 14.54 12.29
CA ALA A 83 -26.90 14.55 13.74
C ALA A 83 -27.83 13.47 14.37
N PRO A 84 -27.54 12.99 15.58
CA PRO A 84 -26.35 13.34 16.37
C PRO A 84 -25.08 12.65 15.86
N PHE A 85 -23.93 13.24 16.10
CA PHE A 85 -22.65 12.58 15.95
C PHE A 85 -21.70 13.05 17.03
N GLU A 86 -21.32 12.14 17.92
CA GLU A 86 -20.28 12.33 18.92
C GLU A 86 -19.35 11.12 18.90
N PHE A 87 -18.07 11.37 18.85
CA PHE A 87 -17.06 10.33 18.94
C PHE A 87 -16.01 10.72 19.94
N SER A 88 -15.58 9.79 20.76
CA SER A 88 -14.50 10.02 21.70
C SER A 88 -13.63 8.77 21.88
N ILE A 89 -12.39 9.00 22.28
CA ILE A 89 -11.48 7.95 22.70
C ILE A 89 -11.09 8.20 24.15
N VAL A 90 -11.24 7.18 24.98
CA VAL A 90 -10.95 7.19 26.39
C VAL A 90 -9.84 6.19 26.68
N ALA A 91 -8.80 6.62 27.38
CA ALA A 91 -7.74 5.75 27.88
C ALA A 91 -8.09 5.30 29.31
N ILE A 92 -8.01 4.00 29.57
CA ILE A 92 -8.21 3.39 30.89
C ILE A 92 -6.86 2.93 31.42
N GLY A 93 -6.45 3.48 32.56
CA GLY A 93 -5.19 3.18 33.21
C GLY A 93 -5.33 3.04 34.73
N PRO A 94 -4.22 3.03 35.47
CA PRO A 94 -4.23 2.89 36.94
C PRO A 94 -4.94 4.04 37.63
N ASN A 95 -5.02 5.23 37.00
CA ASN A 95 -5.66 6.43 37.55
C ASN A 95 -7.11 6.61 37.08
N GLY A 96 -7.74 5.57 36.54
CA GLY A 96 -9.10 5.61 36.00
C GLY A 96 -9.18 5.96 34.53
N GLU A 97 -10.30 6.55 34.11
CA GLU A 97 -10.60 6.94 32.74
C GLU A 97 -10.10 8.35 32.43
N LYS A 98 -9.51 8.53 31.26
CA LYS A 98 -9.13 9.85 30.71
C LYS A 98 -9.58 9.95 29.27
N LYS A 99 -10.45 10.92 28.94
CA LYS A 99 -10.76 11.25 27.54
C LYS A 99 -9.48 11.83 26.90
N ILE A 100 -9.03 11.20 25.81
CA ILE A 100 -7.82 11.60 25.10
C ILE A 100 -8.12 12.17 23.71
N TYR A 101 -9.33 11.97 23.19
CA TYR A 101 -9.76 12.50 21.90
C TYR A 101 -11.25 12.85 21.92
N ASP A 102 -11.61 13.95 21.25
CA ASP A 102 -12.98 14.38 20.99
C ASP A 102 -13.14 14.60 19.49
N GLY A 103 -13.96 13.77 18.85
CA GLY A 103 -14.04 13.64 17.39
C GLY A 103 -15.13 14.48 16.72
N LYS A 104 -15.44 15.67 17.23
CA LYS A 104 -16.47 16.56 16.67
C LYS A 104 -16.23 16.93 15.20
N ASP A 105 -14.97 16.98 14.76
CA ASP A 105 -14.55 17.45 13.44
C ASP A 105 -14.32 16.32 12.43
N ILE A 106 -14.75 15.09 12.72
CA ILE A 106 -14.60 13.98 11.76
C ILE A 106 -15.50 14.24 10.54
N ARG A 107 -14.86 14.29 9.36
CA ARG A 107 -15.51 14.61 8.08
C ARG A 107 -16.22 13.40 7.49
N THR A 108 -17.19 13.66 6.62
CA THR A 108 -17.89 12.63 5.85
C THR A 108 -17.06 12.20 4.64
N GLY A 109 -16.96 10.87 4.41
CA GLY A 109 -16.33 10.23 3.27
C GLY A 109 -14.82 10.38 3.18
N GLY A 110 -14.19 9.54 2.38
CA GLY A 110 -12.82 9.69 1.87
C GLY A 110 -11.67 9.65 2.88
N PHE A 111 -11.90 9.28 4.13
CA PHE A 111 -10.87 9.28 5.19
C PHE A 111 -10.06 10.59 5.26
N HIS A 112 -10.74 11.74 5.26
CA HIS A 112 -10.09 13.05 5.30
C HIS A 112 -9.67 13.50 6.69
N THR A 113 -10.08 12.80 7.75
CA THR A 113 -9.74 13.15 9.12
C THR A 113 -8.70 12.19 9.67
N ARG A 114 -7.56 12.74 10.09
CA ARG A 114 -6.56 12.00 10.86
C ARG A 114 -6.80 12.27 12.34
N ILE A 115 -7.07 11.22 13.09
CA ILE A 115 -7.12 11.25 14.55
C ILE A 115 -5.69 11.24 15.07
N GLU A 116 -5.38 12.13 16.01
CA GLU A 116 -4.13 12.11 16.76
C GLU A 116 -4.43 12.38 18.23
N ALA A 117 -3.93 11.51 19.11
CA ALA A 117 -4.14 11.62 20.55
C ALA A 117 -2.91 11.14 21.33
N SER A 118 -2.70 11.77 22.49
CA SER A 118 -1.68 11.33 23.44
C SER A 118 -2.27 10.30 24.40
N VAL A 119 -1.69 9.10 24.39
CA VAL A 119 -2.07 7.98 25.26
C VAL A 119 -1.12 7.95 26.45
N PRO A 120 -1.61 8.14 27.70
CA PRO A 120 -0.76 8.15 28.88
C PRO A 120 -0.02 6.82 29.13
N SER A 121 1.12 6.91 29.78
CA SER A 121 1.79 5.70 30.32
C SER A 121 0.86 4.94 31.28
N GLY A 122 0.97 3.63 31.33
CA GLY A 122 0.14 2.77 32.16
C GLY A 122 -1.27 2.51 31.62
N THR A 123 -1.62 3.02 30.43
CA THR A 123 -2.90 2.73 29.78
C THR A 123 -3.00 1.22 29.48
N ARG A 124 -4.08 0.59 29.94
CA ARG A 124 -4.35 -0.84 29.71
C ARG A 124 -5.34 -1.05 28.56
N SER A 125 -6.27 -0.11 28.39
CA SER A 125 -7.31 -0.21 27.37
C SER A 125 -7.61 1.15 26.76
N LEU A 126 -8.04 1.14 25.50
CA LEU A 126 -8.62 2.27 24.81
C LEU A 126 -10.09 1.96 24.52
N VAL A 127 -10.97 2.89 24.82
CA VAL A 127 -12.40 2.77 24.59
C VAL A 127 -12.83 3.81 23.57
N PHE A 128 -13.37 3.35 22.47
CA PHE A 128 -13.93 4.15 21.39
C PHE A 128 -15.43 4.22 21.61
N ARG A 129 -15.96 5.43 21.84
CA ARG A 129 -17.40 5.68 22.09
C ARG A 129 -17.99 6.47 20.94
N LEU A 130 -19.10 5.99 20.41
CA LEU A 130 -19.80 6.60 19.28
C LEU A 130 -21.27 6.82 19.60
N THR A 131 -21.74 8.04 19.40
CA THR A 131 -23.18 8.38 19.30
C THR A 131 -23.46 8.82 17.88
N SER A 132 -24.36 8.12 17.20
CA SER A 132 -24.75 8.37 15.81
C SER A 132 -26.15 7.83 15.57
N PRO A 133 -26.88 8.27 14.54
CA PRO A 133 -28.15 7.65 14.17
C PRO A 133 -28.01 6.15 13.96
N GLU A 134 -29.07 5.40 14.24
CA GLU A 134 -29.09 3.96 14.02
C GLU A 134 -28.75 3.60 12.57
N ASN A 135 -27.98 2.53 12.37
CA ASN A 135 -27.47 2.08 11.07
C ASN A 135 -26.58 3.10 10.33
N LYS A 136 -26.12 4.15 11.01
CA LYS A 136 -25.10 5.08 10.56
C LYS A 136 -23.88 4.89 11.45
N GLY A 137 -22.81 5.62 11.17
CA GLY A 137 -21.61 5.52 11.99
C GLY A 137 -20.37 6.06 11.31
N MET A 138 -19.27 5.43 11.63
CA MET A 138 -17.97 5.83 11.12
C MET A 138 -17.09 4.64 10.78
N LYS A 139 -16.05 4.90 10.01
CA LYS A 139 -14.97 3.97 9.75
C LYS A 139 -13.69 4.48 10.38
N LEU A 140 -12.86 3.54 10.81
CA LEU A 140 -11.49 3.74 11.29
C LEU A 140 -10.56 2.84 10.51
N ASP A 141 -9.37 3.35 10.19
CA ASP A 141 -8.34 2.57 9.53
C ASP A 141 -6.94 3.08 9.91
N ASP A 142 -5.91 2.28 9.60
CA ASP A 142 -4.51 2.61 9.89
C ASP A 142 -4.27 3.01 11.36
N LEU A 143 -4.86 2.25 12.30
CA LEU A 143 -4.63 2.48 13.72
C LEU A 143 -3.17 2.24 14.07
N PHE A 144 -2.55 3.21 14.73
CA PHE A 144 -1.13 3.17 15.03
C PHE A 144 -0.82 3.76 16.41
N LEU A 145 -0.08 3.01 17.23
CA LEU A 145 0.45 3.46 18.52
C LEU A 145 1.98 3.52 18.44
N VAL A 146 2.54 4.69 18.65
CA VAL A 146 3.98 4.91 18.55
C VAL A 146 4.53 5.67 19.75
N PRO A 147 5.69 5.27 20.32
CA PRO A 147 6.31 6.00 21.43
C PRO A 147 6.63 7.46 21.06
N CYS A 148 6.35 8.39 21.96
CA CYS A 148 6.71 9.81 21.84
C CYS A 148 8.21 10.00 22.17
N ILE A 149 9.06 9.51 21.27
CA ILE A 149 10.52 9.66 21.30
C ILE A 149 11.01 10.18 19.94
N PRO A 150 12.22 10.75 19.84
CA PRO A 150 12.81 11.14 18.57
C PRO A 150 12.86 9.97 17.58
N MET A 151 12.46 10.22 16.34
CA MET A 151 12.44 9.20 15.30
C MET A 151 13.85 8.68 15.02
N LYS A 152 13.96 7.36 14.92
CA LYS A 152 15.18 6.65 14.54
C LYS A 152 14.87 5.74 13.37
N VAL A 153 15.72 5.79 12.35
CA VAL A 153 15.67 4.84 11.24
C VAL A 153 16.30 3.52 11.67
N ASN A 154 15.63 2.41 11.39
CA ASN A 154 16.18 1.08 11.64
C ASN A 154 17.49 0.92 10.84
N PRO A 155 18.54 0.31 11.41
CA PRO A 155 19.83 0.15 10.74
C PRO A 155 19.79 -0.82 9.55
N GLN A 156 18.70 -1.50 9.33
CA GLN A 156 18.49 -2.43 8.22
C GLN A 156 17.19 -2.13 7.50
N VAL A 157 17.25 -2.12 6.17
CA VAL A 157 16.09 -2.02 5.28
C VAL A 157 15.74 -3.43 4.80
N GLU A 158 14.47 -3.80 4.90
CA GLU A 158 13.96 -5.07 4.38
C GLU A 158 13.61 -4.93 2.91
N MET A 159 13.67 -6.03 2.14
CA MET A 159 13.27 -6.06 0.74
C MET A 159 12.37 -7.25 0.43
N ALA A 160 11.51 -7.08 -0.58
CA ALA A 160 10.76 -8.15 -1.23
C ALA A 160 10.82 -7.99 -2.75
N SER A 161 10.74 -9.11 -3.48
CA SER A 161 10.74 -9.10 -4.94
C SER A 161 9.32 -9.08 -5.49
N SER A 162 9.13 -8.42 -6.64
CA SER A 162 7.91 -8.58 -7.44
C SER A 162 7.94 -9.94 -8.17
N ALA A 163 6.81 -10.62 -8.22
CA ALA A 163 6.64 -11.85 -9.00
C ALA A 163 6.31 -11.58 -10.49
N TYR A 164 6.09 -10.33 -10.87
CA TYR A 164 5.61 -9.97 -12.20
C TYR A 164 6.74 -9.59 -13.15
N PRO A 165 6.61 -9.87 -14.45
CA PRO A 165 7.58 -9.43 -15.45
C PRO A 165 7.57 -7.91 -15.59
N VAL A 166 8.67 -7.37 -16.09
CA VAL A 166 8.74 -5.99 -16.56
C VAL A 166 8.10 -5.89 -17.93
N MET A 167 7.17 -4.94 -18.10
CA MET A 167 6.37 -4.89 -19.31
C MET A 167 6.76 -3.71 -20.20
N VAL A 168 7.04 -4.00 -21.48
CA VAL A 168 7.06 -2.98 -22.52
C VAL A 168 5.64 -2.43 -22.70
N ARG A 169 5.49 -1.14 -23.00
CA ARG A 169 4.22 -0.39 -23.11
C ARG A 169 3.51 -0.10 -21.78
N ILE A 170 4.03 -0.59 -20.66
CA ILE A 170 3.52 -0.19 -19.34
C ILE A 170 4.59 0.66 -18.65
N PRO A 171 4.31 1.92 -18.33
CA PRO A 171 5.22 2.74 -17.54
C PRO A 171 5.28 2.18 -16.11
N CYS A 172 6.47 2.26 -15.50
CA CYS A 172 6.66 1.92 -14.11
C CYS A 172 6.24 0.49 -13.72
N SER A 173 6.92 -0.51 -14.29
CA SER A 173 6.80 -1.91 -13.83
C SER A 173 7.55 -2.10 -12.52
N PRO A 174 6.89 -2.46 -11.39
CA PRO A 174 7.54 -2.67 -10.10
C PRO A 174 8.41 -3.94 -10.14
N VAL A 175 9.65 -3.84 -9.67
CA VAL A 175 10.62 -4.94 -9.66
C VAL A 175 10.94 -5.45 -8.25
N LEU A 176 11.00 -4.56 -7.28
CA LEU A 176 11.20 -4.90 -5.86
C LEU A 176 10.63 -3.81 -4.96
N SER A 177 10.31 -4.19 -3.73
CA SER A 177 9.96 -3.26 -2.66
C SER A 177 11.04 -3.19 -1.59
N LEU A 178 11.11 -2.04 -0.94
CA LEU A 178 11.94 -1.78 0.23
C LEU A 178 11.05 -1.30 1.36
N ASN A 179 11.30 -1.77 2.58
CA ASN A 179 10.66 -1.25 3.77
C ASN A 179 11.71 -0.52 4.64
N VAL A 180 11.59 0.80 4.70
CA VAL A 180 12.40 1.64 5.59
C VAL A 180 11.63 1.83 6.88
N ARG A 181 12.00 1.08 7.91
CA ARG A 181 11.30 1.09 9.18
C ARG A 181 11.85 2.14 10.14
N THR A 182 10.96 2.80 10.88
CA THR A 182 11.31 3.83 11.87
C THR A 182 10.65 3.55 13.22
N ASP A 183 11.29 3.98 14.29
CA ASP A 183 10.74 4.02 15.64
C ASP A 183 10.66 5.46 16.14
N GLY A 184 9.61 5.77 16.92
CA GLY A 184 9.39 7.12 17.42
C GLY A 184 8.66 8.02 16.41
N CYS A 185 8.17 9.17 16.88
CA CYS A 185 7.35 10.09 16.10
C CYS A 185 7.78 11.56 16.19
N LEU A 186 8.79 11.88 17.01
CA LEU A 186 9.30 13.24 17.16
C LEU A 186 10.50 13.45 16.23
N ASN A 187 10.64 14.67 15.73
CA ASN A 187 11.73 15.03 14.82
C ASN A 187 11.82 14.10 13.59
N PRO A 188 10.81 14.13 12.70
CA PRO A 188 10.75 13.24 11.55
C PRO A 188 12.04 13.22 10.73
N GLN A 189 12.42 12.04 10.26
CA GLN A 189 13.60 11.85 9.41
C GLN A 189 13.19 11.82 7.94
N PHE A 190 14.14 12.08 7.06
CA PHE A 190 13.90 12.10 5.61
C PHE A 190 14.68 11.01 4.90
N LEU A 191 14.02 10.36 3.94
CA LEU A 191 14.67 9.59 2.88
C LEU A 191 15.12 10.56 1.79
N THR A 192 16.38 10.44 1.35
CA THR A 192 16.95 11.34 0.33
C THR A 192 17.57 10.65 -0.87
N ALA A 193 17.86 9.35 -0.76
CA ALA A 193 18.30 8.54 -1.91
C ALA A 193 17.97 7.07 -1.73
N VAL A 194 17.75 6.39 -2.85
CA VAL A 194 17.69 4.92 -2.98
C VAL A 194 18.71 4.50 -4.02
N ASN A 195 19.67 3.66 -3.61
CA ASN A 195 20.77 3.20 -4.46
C ASN A 195 20.48 1.77 -4.94
N LEU A 196 20.45 1.59 -6.25
CA LEU A 196 20.16 0.35 -6.93
C LEU A 196 21.32 -0.05 -7.84
N ASP A 197 21.56 -1.35 -7.97
CA ASP A 197 22.59 -1.91 -8.85
C ASP A 197 21.92 -2.83 -9.88
N PHE A 198 22.02 -2.47 -11.16
CA PHE A 198 21.46 -3.18 -12.29
C PHE A 198 22.47 -4.10 -12.99
N THR A 199 23.60 -4.39 -12.32
CA THR A 199 24.59 -5.34 -12.85
C THR A 199 23.95 -6.70 -13.12
N GLY A 200 24.14 -7.23 -14.33
CA GLY A 200 23.52 -8.48 -14.79
C GLY A 200 22.27 -8.26 -15.65
N THR A 201 21.77 -7.04 -15.78
CA THR A 201 20.74 -6.70 -16.79
C THR A 201 21.30 -6.94 -18.18
N THR A 202 20.55 -7.69 -19.01
CA THR A 202 21.01 -8.10 -20.35
C THR A 202 21.40 -6.93 -21.22
N LYS A 203 20.57 -5.89 -21.24
CA LYS A 203 20.83 -4.67 -22.01
C LYS A 203 20.28 -3.45 -21.26
N LEU A 204 21.15 -2.79 -20.53
CA LEU A 204 20.77 -1.63 -19.69
C LEU A 204 20.16 -0.49 -20.52
N SER A 205 20.61 -0.33 -21.77
CA SER A 205 20.09 0.69 -22.69
C SER A 205 18.63 0.48 -23.12
N ASP A 206 18.04 -0.68 -22.84
CA ASP A 206 16.62 -0.94 -23.08
C ASP A 206 15.72 -0.36 -21.98
N ILE A 207 16.30 -0.01 -20.84
CA ILE A 207 15.60 0.72 -19.79
C ILE A 207 15.54 2.21 -20.15
N GLU A 208 14.36 2.78 -20.16
CA GLU A 208 14.14 4.21 -20.38
C GLU A 208 14.36 5.00 -19.08
N SER A 209 13.75 4.53 -17.99
CA SER A 209 13.86 5.18 -16.68
C SER A 209 13.70 4.20 -15.52
N VAL A 210 14.24 4.62 -14.37
CA VAL A 210 14.08 3.96 -13.09
C VAL A 210 13.42 4.97 -12.15
N ALA A 211 12.34 4.58 -11.51
CA ALA A 211 11.62 5.36 -10.53
C ALA A 211 11.56 4.65 -9.19
N VAL A 212 11.51 5.41 -8.12
CA VAL A 212 11.14 4.93 -6.79
C VAL A 212 9.84 5.58 -6.39
N ILE A 213 8.90 4.77 -5.92
CA ILE A 213 7.53 5.18 -5.64
C ILE A 213 7.18 4.79 -4.22
N ARG A 214 6.54 5.70 -3.49
CA ARG A 214 5.93 5.40 -2.20
C ARG A 214 4.71 4.50 -2.42
N GLY A 215 4.63 3.41 -1.70
CA GLY A 215 3.55 2.45 -1.84
C GLY A 215 3.18 1.78 -0.52
N GLU A 216 2.50 0.67 -0.64
CA GLU A 216 2.12 -0.22 0.46
C GLU A 216 2.96 -1.49 0.44
N GLU A 217 2.77 -2.37 1.42
CA GLU A 217 3.51 -3.63 1.57
C GLU A 217 3.43 -4.52 0.32
N ALA A 218 2.24 -4.70 -0.22
CA ALA A 218 2.07 -5.41 -1.48
C ALA A 218 2.17 -4.43 -2.66
N PRO A 219 2.81 -4.83 -3.79
CA PRO A 219 2.61 -4.06 -5.00
C PRO A 219 1.13 -4.10 -5.30
N ILE A 220 0.52 -2.95 -5.32
CA ILE A 220 -0.82 -2.81 -5.85
C ILE A 220 -0.69 -2.94 -7.37
N ILE A 221 -0.47 -4.15 -7.83
CA ILE A 221 -0.88 -4.52 -9.17
C ILE A 221 -2.37 -4.76 -9.03
N HIS A 222 -3.08 -3.66 -8.88
CA HIS A 222 -4.50 -3.69 -9.12
C HIS A 222 -4.66 -4.18 -10.54
N HIS A 223 -5.24 -5.31 -10.69
CA HIS A 223 -5.72 -5.98 -11.88
C HIS A 223 -5.99 -5.08 -13.11
N GLY A 224 -5.13 -4.11 -13.40
CA GLY A 224 -5.23 -3.17 -14.51
C GLY A 224 -6.20 -2.00 -14.32
N GLU A 225 -6.76 -1.79 -13.15
CA GLU A 225 -7.80 -0.77 -12.94
C GLU A 225 -7.28 0.68 -12.97
N GLU A 226 -6.04 0.88 -12.56
CA GLU A 226 -5.47 2.23 -12.49
C GLU A 226 -3.99 2.22 -12.86
N PRO A 227 -3.49 3.29 -13.48
CA PRO A 227 -2.06 3.44 -13.71
C PRO A 227 -1.32 3.50 -12.37
N PHE A 228 -0.16 2.84 -12.29
CA PHE A 228 0.75 2.94 -11.18
C PHE A 228 1.93 3.86 -11.56
N PRO A 229 2.29 4.86 -10.77
CA PRO A 229 1.61 5.34 -9.55
C PRO A 229 0.27 6.04 -9.84
N LYS A 230 -0.64 6.03 -8.87
CA LYS A 230 -1.96 6.69 -8.99
C LYS A 230 -1.86 8.19 -9.22
N ASP A 231 -0.89 8.82 -8.59
CA ASP A 231 -0.59 10.23 -8.78
C ASP A 231 0.90 10.54 -8.59
N SER A 232 1.32 11.74 -8.99
CA SER A 232 2.70 12.20 -8.92
C SER A 232 3.22 12.38 -7.48
N SER A 233 2.36 12.52 -6.49
CA SER A 233 2.76 12.68 -5.08
C SER A 233 3.37 11.42 -4.50
N GLN A 234 3.08 10.26 -5.09
CA GLN A 234 3.68 8.98 -4.73
C GLN A 234 5.12 8.83 -5.25
N VAL A 235 5.53 9.60 -6.25
CA VAL A 235 6.86 9.48 -6.85
C VAL A 235 7.91 10.10 -5.93
N PHE A 236 8.77 9.26 -5.34
CA PHE A 236 9.94 9.73 -4.60
C PHE A 236 10.98 10.38 -5.53
N GLY A 237 11.27 9.75 -6.65
CA GLY A 237 12.19 10.28 -7.65
C GLY A 237 12.27 9.40 -8.89
N THR A 238 12.82 9.95 -9.96
CA THR A 238 12.99 9.26 -11.25
C THR A 238 14.33 9.62 -11.87
N VAL A 239 15.00 8.61 -12.45
CA VAL A 239 16.23 8.78 -13.22
C VAL A 239 15.99 8.26 -14.62
N LYS A 240 16.13 9.12 -15.65
CA LYS A 240 16.16 8.71 -17.06
C LYS A 240 17.55 8.17 -17.40
N LEU A 241 17.60 7.02 -18.09
CA LEU A 241 18.85 6.39 -18.44
C LEU A 241 19.30 6.81 -19.86
N ALA A 242 20.47 7.44 -19.93
CA ALA A 242 21.15 7.65 -21.21
C ALA A 242 21.82 6.35 -21.68
N GLY A 243 22.13 6.23 -22.97
CA GLY A 243 22.68 5.01 -23.56
C GLY A 243 24.04 4.54 -22.99
N SER A 244 24.76 5.42 -22.27
CA SER A 244 26.02 5.15 -21.57
C SER A 244 25.87 5.07 -20.03
N ALA A 245 24.64 4.83 -19.54
CA ALA A 245 24.39 4.76 -18.09
C ALA A 245 25.22 3.61 -17.44
N ARG A 246 25.73 3.91 -16.24
CA ARG A 246 26.34 2.88 -15.40
C ARG A 246 25.24 2.05 -14.72
N PRO A 247 25.48 0.77 -14.39
CA PRO A 247 24.50 -0.06 -13.73
C PRO A 247 24.17 0.40 -12.27
N GLN A 248 25.04 1.18 -11.63
CA GLN A 248 24.79 1.74 -10.31
C GLN A 248 23.99 3.03 -10.45
N ILE A 249 22.74 3.00 -10.03
CA ILE A 249 21.79 4.09 -10.17
C ILE A 249 21.38 4.59 -8.78
N SER A 250 21.53 5.88 -8.55
CA SER A 250 21.03 6.55 -7.34
C SER A 250 19.81 7.38 -7.69
N VAL A 251 18.65 6.93 -7.22
CA VAL A 251 17.40 7.70 -7.33
C VAL A 251 17.33 8.66 -6.16
N LYS A 252 17.39 9.95 -6.44
CA LYS A 252 17.35 11.03 -5.45
C LYS A 252 15.94 11.59 -5.34
N GLY A 253 15.58 12.00 -4.11
CA GLY A 253 14.30 12.63 -3.81
C GLY A 253 14.33 13.20 -2.40
N LYS A 254 13.19 13.63 -1.90
CA LYS A 254 13.01 14.02 -0.50
C LYS A 254 11.61 13.56 -0.05
N MET A 255 11.59 12.62 0.88
CA MET A 255 10.37 12.09 1.46
C MET A 255 10.50 12.07 2.97
N GLU A 256 9.55 12.67 3.66
CA GLU A 256 9.45 12.53 5.10
C GLU A 256 9.01 11.10 5.45
N LEU A 257 9.75 10.47 6.36
CA LEU A 257 9.43 9.14 6.86
C LEU A 257 8.34 9.24 7.90
N GLU A 258 7.35 8.37 7.78
CA GLU A 258 6.33 8.18 8.80
C GLU A 258 6.84 7.21 9.89
N PRO A 259 6.31 7.31 11.12
CA PRO A 259 6.57 6.29 12.12
C PRO A 259 6.14 4.91 11.64
N GLY A 260 6.95 3.89 11.92
CA GLY A 260 6.70 2.50 11.51
C GLY A 260 7.21 2.17 10.11
N ASP A 261 6.40 1.49 9.32
CA ASP A 261 6.78 0.96 8.01
C ASP A 261 6.63 2.03 6.91
N ASN A 262 7.67 2.18 6.09
CA ASN A 262 7.67 3.04 4.91
C ASN A 262 8.04 2.19 3.70
N TYR A 263 7.02 1.79 2.93
CA TYR A 263 7.20 0.97 1.74
C TYR A 263 7.52 1.81 0.51
N LEU A 264 8.53 1.38 -0.22
CA LEU A 264 8.98 1.97 -1.46
C LEU A 264 9.04 0.90 -2.53
N TRP A 265 8.61 1.22 -3.73
CA TRP A 265 8.71 0.33 -4.89
C TRP A 265 9.71 0.88 -5.88
N ALA A 266 10.74 0.09 -6.20
CA ALA A 266 11.61 0.36 -7.33
C ALA A 266 10.94 -0.16 -8.60
N CYS A 267 10.78 0.72 -9.58
CA CYS A 267 10.07 0.47 -10.81
C CYS A 267 10.95 0.79 -12.01
N VAL A 268 10.76 0.07 -13.11
CA VAL A 268 11.42 0.35 -14.38
C VAL A 268 10.40 0.62 -15.47
N THR A 269 10.72 1.56 -16.35
CA THR A 269 10.03 1.78 -17.62
C THR A 269 10.94 1.32 -18.74
N MET A 270 10.45 0.42 -19.58
CA MET A 270 11.19 -0.10 -20.72
C MET A 270 10.93 0.76 -21.95
N LYS A 271 11.96 0.87 -22.80
CA LYS A 271 11.79 1.44 -24.14
C LYS A 271 10.92 0.54 -25.00
N GLU A 272 10.18 1.13 -25.91
CA GLU A 272 9.25 0.39 -26.80
C GLU A 272 9.95 -0.70 -27.63
N GLY A 273 11.18 -0.44 -28.07
CA GLY A 273 12.02 -1.39 -28.82
C GLY A 273 12.89 -2.32 -27.95
N ALA A 274 12.57 -2.52 -26.68
CA ALA A 274 13.36 -3.37 -25.79
C ALA A 274 13.46 -4.83 -26.27
N THR A 275 14.58 -5.47 -25.96
CA THR A 275 14.86 -6.87 -26.34
C THR A 275 14.07 -7.82 -25.44
N LEU A 276 13.10 -8.54 -25.99
CA LEU A 276 12.18 -9.40 -25.21
C LEU A 276 12.85 -10.64 -24.61
N ASP A 277 13.93 -11.14 -25.22
CA ASP A 277 14.70 -12.29 -24.72
C ASP A 277 15.60 -11.93 -23.54
N GLY A 278 15.67 -10.64 -23.18
CA GLY A 278 16.48 -10.14 -22.10
C GLY A 278 15.86 -10.29 -20.72
N ARG A 279 16.63 -9.88 -19.72
CA ARG A 279 16.20 -9.79 -18.33
C ARG A 279 16.63 -8.47 -17.74
N VAL A 280 15.80 -7.91 -16.90
CA VAL A 280 16.15 -6.83 -15.99
C VAL A 280 16.58 -7.46 -14.67
N VAL A 281 17.81 -7.20 -14.25
CA VAL A 281 18.36 -7.65 -12.97
C VAL A 281 18.58 -6.41 -12.11
N VAL A 282 18.07 -6.41 -10.89
CA VAL A 282 18.24 -5.31 -9.96
C VAL A 282 18.52 -5.84 -8.57
N ARG A 283 19.47 -5.22 -7.89
CA ARG A 283 19.78 -5.45 -6.48
C ARG A 283 19.71 -4.12 -5.75
N PRO A 284 18.97 -4.02 -4.64
CA PRO A 284 19.05 -2.82 -3.80
C PRO A 284 20.39 -2.81 -3.06
N ALA A 285 21.08 -1.69 -3.11
CA ALA A 285 22.38 -1.55 -2.45
C ALA A 285 22.24 -0.90 -1.07
N SER A 286 21.59 0.25 -1.02
CA SER A 286 21.39 1.02 0.21
C SER A 286 20.35 2.11 0.02
N VAL A 287 19.90 2.70 1.13
CA VAL A 287 19.15 3.96 1.12
C VAL A 287 19.90 5.02 1.93
N VAL A 288 19.61 6.29 1.69
CA VAL A 288 20.08 7.40 2.53
C VAL A 288 18.86 7.93 3.29
N ALA A 289 18.82 7.67 4.60
CA ALA A 289 17.73 8.05 5.47
C ALA A 289 18.27 8.65 6.77
N GLY A 290 17.70 9.75 7.26
CA GLY A 290 18.21 10.47 8.43
C GLY A 290 19.65 10.91 8.26
N ASN A 291 20.06 11.32 7.06
CA ASN A 291 21.42 11.69 6.66
C ASN A 291 22.47 10.57 6.85
N LYS A 292 22.04 9.32 6.91
CA LYS A 292 22.92 8.15 7.04
C LYS A 292 22.65 7.16 5.91
N LEU A 293 23.71 6.49 5.48
CA LEU A 293 23.60 5.37 4.56
C LEU A 293 23.17 4.13 5.35
N VAL A 294 22.01 3.56 4.97
CA VAL A 294 21.43 2.37 5.58
C VAL A 294 21.48 1.23 4.59
N LYS A 295 22.06 0.11 4.98
CA LYS A 295 22.18 -1.08 4.13
C LYS A 295 20.86 -1.83 4.02
N VAL A 296 20.66 -2.49 2.89
CA VAL A 296 19.53 -3.40 2.69
C VAL A 296 19.91 -4.79 3.20
N ALA A 297 19.08 -5.35 4.09
CA ALA A 297 19.28 -6.70 4.58
C ALA A 297 18.97 -7.73 3.47
N ASN A 298 19.79 -8.79 3.41
CA ASN A 298 19.60 -9.88 2.45
C ASN A 298 19.44 -9.41 0.99
N ALA A 299 20.18 -8.39 0.59
CA ALA A 299 20.12 -7.77 -0.73
C ALA A 299 20.51 -8.75 -1.85
N ALA A 300 19.61 -9.63 -2.23
CA ALA A 300 19.76 -10.53 -3.35
C ALA A 300 19.35 -9.88 -4.68
N PRO A 301 19.98 -10.22 -5.81
CA PRO A 301 19.52 -9.77 -7.12
C PRO A 301 18.13 -10.33 -7.43
N VAL A 302 17.24 -9.47 -7.92
CA VAL A 302 15.94 -9.86 -8.48
C VAL A 302 16.05 -9.82 -10.00
N ALA A 303 15.72 -10.92 -10.67
CA ALA A 303 15.77 -11.04 -12.13
C ALA A 303 14.36 -11.18 -12.69
N GLN A 304 13.92 -10.22 -13.48
CA GLN A 304 12.61 -10.20 -14.11
C GLN A 304 12.72 -10.40 -15.62
N ARG A 305 11.80 -11.20 -16.18
CA ARG A 305 11.64 -11.32 -17.63
C ARG A 305 11.02 -10.03 -18.18
N ILE A 306 11.29 -9.77 -19.47
CA ILE A 306 10.67 -8.68 -20.20
C ILE A 306 9.50 -9.24 -20.98
N GLY A 307 8.31 -8.63 -20.80
CA GLY A 307 7.09 -8.98 -21.50
C GLY A 307 6.52 -7.81 -22.29
N VAL A 308 5.49 -8.06 -23.07
CA VAL A 308 4.72 -7.03 -23.79
C VAL A 308 3.28 -7.08 -23.31
N ALA A 309 2.73 -5.95 -22.93
CA ALA A 309 1.30 -5.82 -22.68
C ALA A 309 0.52 -5.95 -23.98
N VAL A 310 -0.24 -7.02 -24.15
CA VAL A 310 -1.10 -7.22 -25.31
C VAL A 310 -2.20 -6.15 -25.30
N VAL A 311 -2.89 -6.03 -24.18
CA VAL A 311 -3.89 -5.00 -23.89
C VAL A 311 -3.64 -4.38 -22.53
N ARG A 312 -4.11 -3.15 -22.34
CA ARG A 312 -3.94 -2.37 -21.11
C ARG A 312 -5.28 -1.82 -20.66
N HIS A 313 -5.37 -1.47 -19.39
CA HIS A 313 -6.51 -0.70 -18.89
C HIS A 313 -6.82 0.51 -19.78
N GLY A 314 -8.08 0.68 -20.15
CA GLY A 314 -8.54 1.74 -21.03
C GLY A 314 -8.52 1.40 -22.52
N ASP A 315 -7.75 0.42 -22.98
CA ASP A 315 -7.86 -0.10 -24.35
C ASP A 315 -9.30 -0.62 -24.55
N PHE A 316 -9.90 -0.44 -25.72
CA PHE A 316 -11.31 -0.76 -26.02
C PHE A 316 -12.34 -0.16 -25.03
N LYS A 317 -11.99 0.90 -24.30
CA LYS A 317 -12.80 1.50 -23.23
C LYS A 317 -13.13 0.52 -22.08
N SER A 318 -12.35 -0.54 -21.93
CA SER A 318 -12.51 -1.55 -20.90
C SER A 318 -11.77 -1.18 -19.61
N LYS A 319 -12.32 -1.61 -18.48
CA LYS A 319 -11.66 -1.48 -17.18
C LYS A 319 -10.81 -2.70 -16.85
N PHE A 320 -11.19 -3.89 -17.34
CA PHE A 320 -10.58 -5.15 -16.95
C PHE A 320 -10.43 -6.09 -18.14
N TYR A 321 -9.41 -6.94 -18.05
CA TYR A 321 -9.19 -8.07 -18.95
C TYR A 321 -8.98 -9.32 -18.12
N ARG A 322 -9.67 -10.41 -18.51
CA ARG A 322 -9.56 -11.70 -17.80
C ARG A 322 -9.57 -12.86 -18.78
N ILE A 323 -9.35 -14.06 -18.24
CA ILE A 323 -9.44 -15.35 -18.95
C ILE A 323 -8.55 -15.36 -20.20
N PRO A 324 -7.24 -15.05 -20.10
CA PRO A 324 -6.38 -15.01 -21.27
C PRO A 324 -6.12 -16.41 -21.83
N GLY A 325 -6.17 -16.53 -23.15
CA GLY A 325 -5.71 -17.68 -23.90
C GLY A 325 -4.65 -17.27 -24.92
N LEU A 326 -3.65 -18.09 -25.15
CA LEU A 326 -2.61 -17.86 -26.15
C LEU A 326 -2.45 -19.10 -27.05
N ALA A 327 -2.51 -18.88 -28.35
CA ALA A 327 -2.28 -19.92 -29.35
C ALA A 327 -1.24 -19.49 -30.37
N ARG A 328 -0.53 -20.47 -30.97
CA ARG A 328 0.40 -20.23 -32.04
C ARG A 328 0.00 -21.07 -33.25
N SER A 329 -0.12 -20.42 -34.40
CA SER A 329 -0.36 -21.09 -35.66
C SER A 329 0.90 -21.83 -36.16
N ARG A 330 0.71 -22.75 -37.11
CA ARG A 330 1.84 -23.42 -37.79
C ARG A 330 2.80 -22.43 -38.50
N LYS A 331 2.30 -21.30 -38.94
CA LYS A 331 3.07 -20.22 -39.59
C LYS A 331 3.75 -19.27 -38.58
N GLY A 332 3.66 -19.55 -37.27
CA GLY A 332 4.29 -18.73 -36.23
C GLY A 332 3.47 -17.53 -35.74
N THR A 333 2.29 -17.26 -36.31
CA THR A 333 1.41 -16.21 -35.83
C THR A 333 0.91 -16.53 -34.42
N LEU A 334 0.99 -15.57 -33.51
CA LEU A 334 0.42 -15.67 -32.18
C LEU A 334 -0.98 -15.05 -32.17
N LEU A 335 -1.90 -15.69 -31.45
CA LEU A 335 -3.25 -15.20 -31.18
C LEU A 335 -3.43 -15.15 -29.67
N ALA A 336 -3.76 -14.00 -29.14
CA ALA A 336 -4.16 -13.82 -27.75
C ALA A 336 -5.67 -13.56 -27.70
N VAL A 337 -6.36 -14.33 -26.89
CA VAL A 337 -7.83 -14.21 -26.69
C VAL A 337 -8.07 -13.86 -25.22
N TYR A 338 -9.00 -12.99 -24.95
CA TYR A 338 -9.28 -12.54 -23.57
C TYR A 338 -10.69 -11.95 -23.46
N ASP A 339 -11.23 -11.92 -22.23
CA ASP A 339 -12.44 -11.17 -21.92
C ASP A 339 -12.15 -9.68 -21.86
N ILE A 340 -12.98 -8.88 -22.52
CA ILE A 340 -13.04 -7.43 -22.39
C ILE A 340 -14.17 -7.12 -21.42
N ARG A 341 -13.86 -6.66 -20.21
CA ARG A 341 -14.84 -6.41 -19.15
C ARG A 341 -14.99 -4.91 -18.89
N TYR A 342 -16.13 -4.35 -19.25
CA TYR A 342 -16.33 -2.92 -19.30
C TYR A 342 -16.59 -2.28 -17.93
N ASN A 343 -17.27 -2.94 -17.02
CA ASN A 343 -17.77 -2.33 -15.79
C ASN A 343 -17.05 -2.80 -14.52
N HIS A 344 -16.86 -4.09 -14.36
CA HIS A 344 -16.24 -4.73 -13.19
C HIS A 344 -15.54 -6.03 -13.57
N SER A 345 -14.71 -6.56 -12.67
CA SER A 345 -13.94 -7.79 -12.89
C SER A 345 -14.74 -9.09 -12.73
N GLY A 346 -16.00 -9.02 -12.27
CA GLY A 346 -16.87 -10.18 -12.04
C GLY A 346 -17.25 -10.92 -13.32
N ASP A 347 -17.69 -12.18 -13.17
CA ASP A 347 -18.19 -13.02 -14.25
C ASP A 347 -19.63 -12.66 -14.65
N LEU A 348 -20.20 -13.41 -15.59
CA LEU A 348 -21.59 -13.22 -16.02
C LEU A 348 -22.59 -13.40 -14.85
N PRO A 349 -23.70 -12.65 -14.85
CA PRO A 349 -24.13 -11.69 -15.88
C PRO A 349 -23.40 -10.35 -15.78
N ALA A 350 -22.71 -9.95 -16.84
CA ALA A 350 -21.98 -8.69 -16.94
C ALA A 350 -21.84 -8.26 -18.41
N ASN A 351 -21.45 -6.99 -18.64
CA ASN A 351 -21.09 -6.49 -19.96
C ASN A 351 -19.67 -6.95 -20.32
N ILE A 352 -19.57 -8.07 -21.04
CA ILE A 352 -18.33 -8.76 -21.39
C ILE A 352 -18.34 -9.08 -22.88
N ASP A 353 -17.26 -8.72 -23.57
CA ASP A 353 -16.95 -9.14 -24.94
C ASP A 353 -15.72 -10.05 -24.97
N VAL A 354 -15.50 -10.72 -26.08
CA VAL A 354 -14.29 -11.49 -26.36
C VAL A 354 -13.40 -10.68 -27.28
N GLY A 355 -12.19 -10.38 -26.79
CA GLY A 355 -11.14 -9.74 -27.59
C GLY A 355 -10.18 -10.76 -28.19
N VAL A 356 -9.66 -10.46 -29.38
CA VAL A 356 -8.63 -11.24 -30.05
C VAL A 356 -7.56 -10.29 -30.57
N SER A 357 -6.32 -10.47 -30.14
CA SER A 357 -5.17 -9.75 -30.69
C SER A 357 -4.21 -10.71 -31.39
N ARG A 358 -3.62 -10.24 -32.47
CA ARG A 358 -2.75 -11.02 -33.34
C ARG A 358 -1.35 -10.44 -33.43
N SER A 359 -0.33 -11.29 -33.35
CA SER A 359 1.06 -10.92 -33.58
C SER A 359 1.70 -11.81 -34.64
N THR A 360 2.44 -11.21 -35.58
CA THR A 360 3.19 -11.90 -36.63
C THR A 360 4.70 -11.75 -36.47
N ASP A 361 5.16 -11.06 -35.44
CA ASP A 361 6.55 -10.72 -35.16
C ASP A 361 7.10 -11.29 -33.84
N GLY A 362 6.50 -12.42 -33.39
CA GLY A 362 6.91 -13.09 -32.18
C GLY A 362 6.44 -12.43 -30.88
N GLY A 363 5.35 -11.67 -30.94
CA GLY A 363 4.75 -11.03 -29.75
C GLY A 363 5.28 -9.61 -29.47
N ARG A 364 6.04 -9.01 -30.39
CA ARG A 364 6.57 -7.65 -30.21
C ARG A 364 5.49 -6.60 -30.41
N THR A 365 4.70 -6.77 -31.47
CA THR A 365 3.53 -5.93 -31.73
C THR A 365 2.28 -6.78 -31.86
N TRP A 366 1.17 -6.22 -31.51
CA TRP A 366 -0.15 -6.85 -31.51
C TRP A 366 -1.15 -5.96 -32.22
N SER A 367 -1.92 -6.52 -33.12
CA SER A 367 -3.06 -5.90 -33.79
C SER A 367 -4.35 -6.48 -33.25
N ASP A 368 -5.35 -5.67 -33.18
CA ASP A 368 -6.71 -6.05 -32.77
C ASP A 368 -7.45 -6.71 -33.94
#